data_62ec7424698e58f27a2dc0623640766d
#
_entry.id   62ec7424698e58f27a2dc0623640766d
#
_cell.length_a   1.000
_cell.length_b   1.000
_cell.length_c   1.000
_cell.angle_alpha   90.00
_cell.angle_beta   90.00
_cell.angle_gamma   90.00
#
_symmetry.space_group_name_H-M   'P 1'
#
loop_
_entity.id
_entity.type
_entity.pdbx_description
1 polymer ?
#
loop_
_entity_poly.entity_id
_entity_poly.type
_entity_poly.pdbx_seq_one_letter_code
_entity_poly.pdbx_strand_id
1 'polypeptide(L)'
;MKKTIKTAAFIAIALAAIGCAKVEKTGANEANERYFNAWMEVNHPGLKPSELGIYILENEEGTGAEVKKGGYAIVDYVVTDLEGNISTYTDKYTAQQLGTYDTTAYYGPKVMTTIDNTIQAGLADAIVGMKAGGRKKVIIPSWLMTYKTYDNPADYLKNASTGTSAIYDITIRNYTDSIYKYEINNIAEYFKANSDIFGNMTARDSAKVYGFYYKQLQAPSDTTSFPKDTSIYINYTGRLLNGLVFDTTIEKTAKDNGIWSSTRTYEPTKINWGESYEKITMGSSSSSTISGFALTLWKMRAHEKGIGVFYSPLGYGYNGSGASIPSYSPLIFEIEIVDKP
;
A
#
# COMPACT_ATOMS: atom_id res chain seq x y z
N MET A 1 81.34 -13.11 -20.25
CA MET A 1 80.12 -13.79 -19.72
C MET A 1 79.79 -13.51 -18.24
N LYS A 2 80.24 -12.45 -17.58
CA LYS A 2 79.95 -12.16 -16.16
C LYS A 2 79.12 -10.89 -15.90
N LYS A 3 78.71 -10.16 -16.93
CA LYS A 3 77.90 -8.91 -16.80
C LYS A 3 76.38 -9.10 -17.02
N THR A 4 76.00 -10.16 -17.70
CA THR A 4 74.58 -10.45 -18.02
C THR A 4 73.80 -11.13 -16.93
N ILE A 5 74.44 -11.75 -15.91
CA ILE A 5 73.77 -12.47 -14.84
C ILE A 5 73.29 -11.53 -13.70
N LYS A 6 73.95 -10.36 -13.52
CA LYS A 6 73.54 -9.40 -12.48
C LYS A 6 72.30 -8.59 -12.83
N THR A 7 72.02 -8.38 -14.12
CA THR A 7 70.83 -7.64 -14.56
C THR A 7 69.56 -8.48 -14.54
N ALA A 8 69.68 -9.79 -14.76
CA ALA A 8 68.56 -10.72 -14.66
C ALA A 8 68.05 -10.93 -13.22
N ALA A 9 68.97 -10.89 -12.22
CA ALA A 9 68.62 -11.03 -10.82
C ALA A 9 67.85 -9.79 -10.26
N PHE A 10 68.16 -8.57 -10.78
CA PHE A 10 67.43 -7.34 -10.36
C PHE A 10 66.02 -7.24 -10.94
N ILE A 11 65.81 -7.74 -12.19
CA ILE A 11 64.47 -7.77 -12.82
C ILE A 11 63.58 -8.82 -12.15
N ALA A 12 64.11 -9.96 -11.70
CA ALA A 12 63.35 -10.98 -11.00
C ALA A 12 62.88 -10.54 -9.62
N ILE A 13 63.64 -9.70 -8.90
CA ILE A 13 63.26 -9.15 -7.59
C ILE A 13 62.20 -8.02 -7.74
N ALA A 14 62.25 -7.23 -8.81
CA ALA A 14 61.24 -6.20 -9.07
C ALA A 14 59.90 -6.77 -9.49
N LEU A 15 59.83 -7.96 -10.11
CA LEU A 15 58.60 -8.66 -10.49
C LEU A 15 57.96 -9.43 -9.32
N ALA A 16 58.73 -9.78 -8.26
CA ALA A 16 58.21 -10.41 -7.07
C ALA A 16 57.53 -9.43 -6.06
N ALA A 17 57.75 -8.10 -6.25
CA ALA A 17 57.13 -7.09 -5.39
C ALA A 17 55.73 -6.61 -5.87
N ILE A 18 55.26 -7.13 -7.03
CA ILE A 18 53.88 -6.84 -7.57
C ILE A 18 52.86 -7.92 -7.11
N GLY A 19 53.29 -8.83 -6.23
CA GLY A 19 52.47 -9.89 -5.73
C GLY A 19 51.71 -9.48 -4.49
N CYS A 20 50.39 -9.43 -4.61
CA CYS A 20 49.41 -9.36 -3.52
C CYS A 20 49.21 -7.97 -2.87
N ALA A 21 48.78 -6.98 -3.61
CA ALA A 21 47.74 -6.14 -3.04
C ALA A 21 46.53 -7.07 -2.83
N LYS A 22 46.31 -7.50 -1.58
CA LYS A 22 45.05 -8.10 -1.17
C LYS A 22 44.00 -7.09 -1.56
N VAL A 23 43.24 -7.36 -2.62
CA VAL A 23 42.02 -6.61 -2.91
C VAL A 23 41.13 -6.94 -1.70
N GLU A 24 41.10 -6.03 -0.72
CA GLU A 24 40.08 -6.09 0.31
C GLU A 24 38.76 -6.19 -0.45
N LYS A 25 38.03 -7.27 -0.20
CA LYS A 25 36.67 -7.36 -0.69
C LYS A 25 35.91 -6.22 -0.03
N THR A 26 35.78 -5.10 -0.73
CA THR A 26 34.92 -4.01 -0.32
C THR A 26 33.54 -4.60 -0.11
N GLY A 27 32.96 -4.42 1.08
CA GLY A 27 31.58 -4.83 1.36
C GLY A 27 30.63 -4.20 0.32
N ALA A 28 29.54 -4.87 0.02
CA ALA A 28 28.60 -4.41 -1.01
C ALA A 28 28.14 -2.95 -0.79
N ASN A 29 28.03 -2.51 0.45
CA ASN A 29 27.58 -1.15 0.80
C ASN A 29 28.71 -0.11 0.88
N GLU A 30 30.02 -0.50 0.97
CA GLU A 30 31.11 0.47 1.05
C GLU A 30 31.24 1.34 -0.21
N ALA A 31 30.96 0.79 -1.39
CA ALA A 31 30.95 1.56 -2.63
C ALA A 31 29.79 2.57 -2.64
N ASN A 32 28.60 2.14 -2.18
CA ASN A 32 27.44 3.00 -2.02
C ASN A 32 27.67 4.09 -0.99
N GLU A 33 28.33 3.76 0.11
CA GLU A 33 28.69 4.72 1.15
C GLU A 33 29.62 5.81 0.62
N ARG A 34 30.68 5.43 -0.11
CA ARG A 34 31.59 6.41 -0.71
C ARG A 34 30.90 7.34 -1.70
N TYR A 35 30.04 6.78 -2.58
CA TYR A 35 29.24 7.58 -3.51
C TYR A 35 28.29 8.52 -2.73
N PHE A 36 27.54 7.98 -1.78
CA PHE A 36 26.59 8.73 -0.99
C PHE A 36 27.26 9.88 -0.21
N ASN A 37 28.38 9.61 0.46
CA ASN A 37 29.12 10.62 1.24
C ASN A 37 29.67 11.72 0.32
N ALA A 38 30.21 11.37 -0.87
CA ALA A 38 30.65 12.36 -1.85
C ALA A 38 29.48 13.22 -2.37
N TRP A 39 28.33 12.59 -2.62
CA TRP A 39 27.12 13.30 -3.03
C TRP A 39 26.62 14.26 -1.92
N MET A 40 26.61 13.81 -0.66
CA MET A 40 26.24 14.62 0.49
C MET A 40 27.17 15.82 0.69
N GLU A 41 28.47 15.62 0.54
CA GLU A 41 29.46 16.72 0.67
C GLU A 41 29.24 17.82 -0.39
N VAL A 42 28.82 17.44 -1.60
CA VAL A 42 28.55 18.38 -2.70
C VAL A 42 27.20 19.07 -2.53
N ASN A 43 26.14 18.32 -2.17
CA ASN A 43 24.76 18.82 -2.22
C ASN A 43 24.27 19.34 -0.87
N HIS A 44 24.78 18.83 0.25
CA HIS A 44 24.38 19.18 1.60
C HIS A 44 25.58 19.26 2.56
N PRO A 45 26.59 20.11 2.26
CA PRO A 45 27.82 20.19 3.05
C PRO A 45 27.52 20.52 4.50
N GLY A 46 28.09 19.74 5.41
CA GLY A 46 27.97 19.96 6.86
C GLY A 46 26.65 19.49 7.50
N LEU A 47 25.69 18.99 6.74
CA LEU A 47 24.47 18.39 7.29
C LEU A 47 24.82 17.13 8.08
N LYS A 48 24.28 17.02 9.31
CA LYS A 48 24.55 15.87 10.20
C LYS A 48 23.42 14.86 10.13
N PRO A 49 23.73 13.56 10.17
CA PRO A 49 22.73 12.52 10.23
C PRO A 49 22.05 12.41 11.61
N SER A 50 20.90 11.74 11.66
CA SER A 50 20.31 11.20 12.90
C SER A 50 21.24 10.13 13.52
N GLU A 51 20.86 9.64 14.71
CA GLU A 51 21.60 8.55 15.37
C GLU A 51 21.67 7.28 14.51
N LEU A 52 20.61 6.97 13.74
CA LEU A 52 20.61 5.82 12.83
C LEU A 52 21.35 6.11 11.51
N GLY A 53 21.39 7.35 11.06
CA GLY A 53 22.11 7.73 9.84
C GLY A 53 21.25 8.30 8.71
N ILE A 54 20.00 8.69 8.95
CA ILE A 54 19.21 9.46 7.98
C ILE A 54 19.52 10.95 8.10
N TYR A 55 19.26 11.73 7.05
CA TYR A 55 19.51 13.17 7.01
C TYR A 55 18.20 13.93 6.83
N ILE A 56 17.87 14.81 7.77
CA ILE A 56 16.65 15.60 7.76
C ILE A 56 16.91 16.91 7.01
N LEU A 57 16.21 17.10 5.88
CA LEU A 57 16.29 18.34 5.07
C LEU A 57 15.28 19.39 5.55
N GLU A 58 14.05 18.96 5.82
CA GLU A 58 12.94 19.79 6.26
C GLU A 58 12.16 19.06 7.35
N ASN A 59 11.67 19.80 8.36
CA ASN A 59 10.86 19.27 9.43
C ASN A 59 9.81 20.32 9.84
N GLU A 60 8.54 20.00 9.58
CA GLU A 60 7.38 20.78 10.00
C GLU A 60 6.61 19.98 11.04
N GLU A 61 6.51 20.52 12.26
CA GLU A 61 5.87 19.84 13.37
C GLU A 61 4.35 19.76 13.16
N GLY A 62 3.78 18.57 13.39
CA GLY A 62 2.34 18.36 13.49
C GLY A 62 1.82 18.60 14.92
N THR A 63 0.51 18.68 15.06
CA THR A 63 -0.17 18.88 16.36
C THR A 63 -1.04 17.70 16.79
N GLY A 64 -1.21 16.69 15.92
CA GLY A 64 -2.06 15.53 16.17
C GLY A 64 -1.36 14.40 16.91
N ALA A 65 -1.90 13.18 16.79
CA ALA A 65 -1.35 11.99 17.43
C ALA A 65 0.09 11.69 16.96
N GLU A 66 0.95 11.32 17.90
CA GLU A 66 2.35 10.98 17.64
C GLU A 66 2.47 9.54 17.10
N VAL A 67 3.27 9.37 16.07
CA VAL A 67 3.61 8.08 15.47
C VAL A 67 4.52 7.31 16.41
N LYS A 68 4.07 6.14 16.87
CA LYS A 68 4.81 5.24 17.76
C LYS A 68 5.21 3.97 17.03
N LYS A 69 6.22 3.26 17.54
CA LYS A 69 6.52 1.90 17.10
C LYS A 69 5.36 0.95 17.35
N GLY A 70 5.17 -0.02 16.46
CA GLY A 70 4.15 -1.06 16.60
C GLY A 70 2.74 -0.65 16.16
N GLY A 71 2.59 0.49 15.49
CA GLY A 71 1.30 1.00 15.01
C GLY A 71 1.26 1.22 13.50
N TYR A 72 0.38 2.13 13.08
CA TYR A 72 0.08 2.40 11.68
C TYR A 72 -0.01 3.92 11.46
N ALA A 73 0.85 4.44 10.60
CA ALA A 73 0.81 5.82 10.14
C ALA A 73 0.05 5.89 8.81
N ILE A 74 -0.86 6.83 8.71
CA ILE A 74 -1.55 7.16 7.46
C ILE A 74 -0.81 8.35 6.86
N VAL A 75 -0.20 8.16 5.68
CA VAL A 75 0.79 9.06 5.12
C VAL A 75 0.54 9.40 3.67
N ASP A 76 0.83 10.66 3.31
CA ASP A 76 1.16 11.02 1.93
C ASP A 76 2.66 11.11 1.77
N TYR A 77 3.16 10.78 0.59
CA TYR A 77 4.58 10.90 0.29
C TYR A 77 4.87 11.08 -1.20
N VAL A 78 6.02 11.69 -1.46
CA VAL A 78 6.72 11.68 -2.74
C VAL A 78 8.12 11.17 -2.49
N VAL A 79 8.58 10.26 -3.33
CA VAL A 79 9.92 9.66 -3.24
C VAL A 79 10.70 9.98 -4.51
N THR A 80 11.90 10.51 -4.33
CA THR A 80 12.85 10.73 -5.44
C THR A 80 14.14 9.96 -5.21
N ASP A 81 14.88 9.72 -6.29
CA ASP A 81 16.29 9.36 -6.19
C ASP A 81 17.14 10.58 -5.81
N LEU A 82 18.46 10.40 -5.69
CA LEU A 82 19.40 11.49 -5.38
C LEU A 82 19.54 12.50 -6.53
N GLU A 83 19.20 12.13 -7.75
CA GLU A 83 19.20 12.96 -8.95
C GLU A 83 17.90 13.78 -9.10
N GLY A 84 16.90 13.54 -8.22
CA GLY A 84 15.61 14.25 -8.21
C GLY A 84 14.52 13.62 -9.07
N ASN A 85 14.75 12.44 -9.66
CA ASN A 85 13.72 11.74 -10.42
C ASN A 85 12.68 11.12 -9.47
N ILE A 86 11.40 11.42 -9.69
CA ILE A 86 10.30 10.86 -8.87
C ILE A 86 10.11 9.39 -9.21
N SER A 87 10.18 8.54 -8.20
CA SER A 87 9.99 7.08 -8.32
C SER A 87 8.63 6.60 -7.82
N THR A 88 8.11 7.23 -6.77
CA THR A 88 6.84 6.82 -6.11
C THR A 88 6.17 8.03 -5.47
N TYR A 89 4.83 8.05 -5.48
CA TYR A 89 4.04 9.13 -4.89
C TYR A 89 2.63 8.63 -4.53
N THR A 90 1.92 9.41 -3.74
CA THR A 90 0.54 9.11 -3.33
C THR A 90 -0.48 10.09 -3.91
N ASP A 91 -0.06 11.24 -4.39
CA ASP A 91 -0.97 12.29 -4.82
C ASP A 91 -1.25 12.31 -6.33
N LYS A 92 -2.48 12.70 -6.66
CA LYS A 92 -2.97 12.79 -8.04
C LYS A 92 -2.23 13.87 -8.86
N TYR A 93 -1.85 14.98 -8.23
CA TYR A 93 -1.23 16.10 -8.92
C TYR A 93 0.13 15.70 -9.48
N THR A 94 0.95 15.01 -8.69
CA THR A 94 2.24 14.45 -9.15
C THR A 94 2.05 13.50 -10.32
N ALA A 95 1.04 12.60 -10.27
CA ALA A 95 0.72 11.73 -11.39
C ALA A 95 0.40 12.50 -12.68
N GLN A 96 -0.38 13.56 -12.56
CA GLN A 96 -0.74 14.42 -13.70
C GLN A 96 0.47 15.16 -14.27
N GLN A 97 1.34 15.69 -13.40
CA GLN A 97 2.58 16.39 -13.79
C GLN A 97 3.54 15.46 -14.56
N LEU A 98 3.62 14.21 -14.13
CA LEU A 98 4.46 13.18 -14.77
C LEU A 98 3.83 12.56 -16.02
N GLY A 99 2.56 12.87 -16.33
CA GLY A 99 1.81 12.22 -17.42
C GLY A 99 1.50 10.74 -17.17
N THR A 100 1.54 10.29 -15.90
CA THR A 100 1.29 8.91 -15.47
C THR A 100 -0.06 8.74 -14.77
N TYR A 101 -0.92 9.77 -14.85
CA TYR A 101 -2.24 9.73 -14.24
C TYR A 101 -3.12 8.64 -14.84
N ASP A 102 -3.64 7.76 -13.98
CA ASP A 102 -4.57 6.68 -14.32
C ASP A 102 -5.88 6.87 -13.54
N THR A 103 -6.99 6.97 -14.25
CA THR A 103 -8.34 7.14 -13.65
C THR A 103 -8.75 5.95 -12.79
N THR A 104 -8.17 4.77 -13.01
CA THR A 104 -8.46 3.53 -12.28
C THR A 104 -7.64 3.38 -10.99
N ALA A 105 -6.58 4.20 -10.84
CA ALA A 105 -5.68 4.13 -9.69
C ALA A 105 -6.19 4.96 -8.50
N TYR A 106 -5.88 4.48 -7.31
CA TYR A 106 -6.10 5.23 -6.08
C TYR A 106 -4.99 6.26 -5.86
N TYR A 107 -5.37 7.51 -5.65
CA TYR A 107 -4.51 8.59 -5.19
C TYR A 107 -5.02 9.12 -3.85
N GLY A 108 -4.15 9.12 -2.86
CA GLY A 108 -4.43 9.55 -1.51
C GLY A 108 -3.55 8.86 -0.48
N PRO A 109 -3.76 9.15 0.81
CA PRO A 109 -2.93 8.61 1.88
C PRO A 109 -2.90 7.08 1.89
N LYS A 110 -1.72 6.53 2.16
CA LYS A 110 -1.49 5.08 2.31
C LYS A 110 -1.13 4.75 3.75
N VAL A 111 -1.39 3.51 4.15
CA VAL A 111 -1.00 3.00 5.47
C VAL A 111 0.43 2.51 5.41
N MET A 112 1.28 3.06 6.29
CA MET A 112 2.61 2.54 6.61
C MET A 112 2.58 1.97 8.02
N THR A 113 2.98 0.71 8.15
CA THR A 113 3.15 0.10 9.47
C THR A 113 4.48 0.56 10.08
N THR A 114 4.53 0.68 11.41
CA THR A 114 5.75 0.97 12.18
C THR A 114 6.20 -0.25 12.99
N ILE A 115 5.75 -1.44 12.61
CA ILE A 115 6.13 -2.72 13.20
C ILE A 115 7.50 -3.13 12.64
N ASP A 116 8.41 -3.54 13.49
CA ASP A 116 9.76 -3.97 13.11
C ASP A 116 9.72 -5.06 12.02
N ASN A 117 10.64 -4.97 11.08
CA ASN A 117 10.77 -5.84 9.91
C ASN A 117 9.61 -5.78 8.90
N THR A 118 8.65 -4.86 9.05
CA THR A 118 7.56 -4.62 8.09
C THR A 118 7.70 -3.29 7.36
N ILE A 119 8.60 -2.43 7.82
CA ILE A 119 8.99 -1.15 7.22
C ILE A 119 10.51 -1.09 7.12
N GLN A 120 11.04 -0.35 6.17
CA GLN A 120 12.47 -0.10 6.06
C GLN A 120 12.98 0.70 7.26
N ALA A 121 14.16 0.32 7.78
CA ALA A 121 14.70 0.89 9.00
C ALA A 121 14.86 2.43 8.96
N GLY A 122 15.40 2.95 7.87
CA GLY A 122 15.53 4.41 7.70
C GLY A 122 14.19 5.14 7.60
N LEU A 123 13.17 4.51 7.01
CA LEU A 123 11.83 5.08 6.93
C LEU A 123 11.14 5.04 8.32
N ALA A 124 11.34 3.98 9.10
CA ALA A 124 10.86 3.92 10.48
C ALA A 124 11.49 5.03 11.34
N ASP A 125 12.82 5.24 11.21
CA ASP A 125 13.54 6.32 11.90
C ASP A 125 13.03 7.71 11.50
N ALA A 126 12.65 7.89 10.23
CA ALA A 126 12.11 9.14 9.74
C ALA A 126 10.75 9.49 10.35
N ILE A 127 9.83 8.51 10.44
CA ILE A 127 8.42 8.78 10.78
C ILE A 127 8.07 8.58 12.25
N VAL A 128 8.76 7.69 12.99
CA VAL A 128 8.52 7.52 14.43
C VAL A 128 8.85 8.81 15.16
N GLY A 129 7.96 9.24 16.06
CA GLY A 129 8.04 10.53 16.76
C GLY A 129 7.42 11.72 16.00
N MET A 130 7.12 11.59 14.70
CA MET A 130 6.35 12.62 14.00
C MET A 130 4.91 12.66 14.53
N LYS A 131 4.29 13.84 14.48
CA LYS A 131 2.88 14.00 14.83
C LYS A 131 2.00 14.17 13.59
N ALA A 132 0.77 13.71 13.66
CA ALA A 132 -0.20 13.92 12.60
C ALA A 132 -0.35 15.42 12.28
N GLY A 133 -0.41 15.75 10.99
CA GLY A 133 -0.33 17.11 10.45
C GLY A 133 1.11 17.58 10.16
N GLY A 134 2.14 16.86 10.63
CA GLY A 134 3.53 17.19 10.36
C GLY A 134 4.05 16.67 9.02
N ARG A 135 5.06 17.34 8.48
CA ARG A 135 5.77 16.99 7.26
C ARG A 135 7.27 16.90 7.52
N LYS A 136 7.92 15.93 6.91
CA LYS A 136 9.37 15.78 6.97
C LYS A 136 9.93 15.40 5.61
N LYS A 137 11.01 16.05 5.20
CA LYS A 137 11.77 15.68 4.03
C LYS A 137 13.12 15.14 4.47
N VAL A 138 13.42 13.89 4.07
CA VAL A 138 14.61 13.16 4.57
C VAL A 138 15.34 12.45 3.43
N ILE A 139 16.67 12.38 3.55
CA ILE A 139 17.50 11.51 2.73
C ILE A 139 17.77 10.23 3.51
N ILE A 140 17.46 9.10 2.91
CA ILE A 140 17.68 7.77 3.49
C ILE A 140 18.75 7.05 2.67
N PRO A 141 19.92 6.74 3.26
CA PRO A 141 20.97 5.99 2.58
C PRO A 141 20.52 4.57 2.23
N SER A 142 21.09 4.02 1.16
CA SER A 142 20.72 2.71 0.60
C SER A 142 20.77 1.55 1.61
N TRP A 143 21.72 1.55 2.52
CA TRP A 143 21.86 0.51 3.56
C TRP A 143 20.79 0.58 4.65
N LEU A 144 20.08 1.71 4.79
CA LEU A 144 18.91 1.84 5.66
C LEU A 144 17.59 1.53 4.96
N MET A 145 17.60 1.27 3.65
CA MET A 145 16.44 0.84 2.86
C MET A 145 16.20 -0.69 2.98
N THR A 146 16.48 -1.25 4.15
CA THR A 146 16.29 -2.66 4.50
C THR A 146 15.16 -2.83 5.50
N TYR A 147 14.41 -3.92 5.37
CA TYR A 147 13.38 -4.33 6.33
C TYR A 147 13.97 -5.02 7.57
N LYS A 148 15.22 -5.51 7.48
CA LYS A 148 15.88 -6.17 8.59
C LYS A 148 16.43 -5.14 9.57
N THR A 149 16.16 -5.36 10.86
CA THR A 149 16.68 -4.53 11.94
C THR A 149 18.06 -5.03 12.38
N TYR A 150 18.98 -4.09 12.63
CA TYR A 150 20.32 -4.34 13.18
C TYR A 150 20.55 -3.44 14.40
N ASP A 151 21.50 -3.82 15.24
CA ASP A 151 21.70 -3.19 16.56
C ASP A 151 22.30 -1.78 16.50
N ASN A 152 23.07 -1.48 15.45
CA ASN A 152 23.75 -0.19 15.30
C ASN A 152 23.99 0.19 13.83
N PRO A 153 24.28 1.46 13.52
CA PRO A 153 24.49 1.95 12.16
C PRO A 153 25.58 1.20 11.37
N ALA A 154 26.67 0.80 12.02
CA ALA A 154 27.77 0.09 11.35
C ALA A 154 27.35 -1.31 10.89
N ASP A 155 26.46 -1.98 11.62
CA ASP A 155 25.92 -3.28 11.24
C ASP A 155 24.98 -3.16 10.03
N TYR A 156 24.21 -2.07 9.90
CA TYR A 156 23.46 -1.79 8.68
C TYR A 156 24.39 -1.67 7.47
N LEU A 157 25.42 -0.85 7.57
CA LEU A 157 26.38 -0.66 6.48
C LEU A 157 27.07 -1.98 6.08
N LYS A 158 27.43 -2.80 7.05
CA LYS A 158 28.14 -4.07 6.83
C LYS A 158 27.25 -5.18 6.29
N ASN A 159 26.02 -5.31 6.81
CA ASN A 159 25.22 -6.52 6.69
C ASN A 159 23.90 -6.32 5.93
N ALA A 160 23.43 -5.08 5.70
CA ALA A 160 22.21 -4.84 4.96
C ALA A 160 22.36 -5.23 3.48
N SER A 161 21.27 -5.66 2.87
CA SER A 161 21.24 -5.87 1.43
C SER A 161 21.44 -4.52 0.71
N THR A 162 22.10 -4.56 -0.44
CA THR A 162 22.30 -3.38 -1.29
C THR A 162 20.95 -2.85 -1.77
N GLY A 163 20.66 -1.58 -1.48
CA GLY A 163 19.49 -0.86 -1.91
C GLY A 163 19.87 0.39 -2.73
N THR A 164 18.90 1.26 -2.94
CA THR A 164 19.08 2.58 -3.54
C THR A 164 18.77 3.66 -2.51
N SER A 165 19.63 4.67 -2.39
CA SER A 165 19.35 5.83 -1.55
C SER A 165 18.17 6.62 -2.12
N ALA A 166 17.33 7.18 -1.24
CA ALA A 166 16.14 7.88 -1.65
C ALA A 166 15.89 9.12 -0.79
N ILE A 167 15.19 10.09 -1.36
CA ILE A 167 14.68 11.26 -0.68
C ILE A 167 13.18 11.10 -0.54
N TYR A 168 12.71 11.04 0.71
CA TYR A 168 11.28 10.97 1.04
C TYR A 168 10.80 12.34 1.51
N ASP A 169 9.71 12.80 0.91
CA ASP A 169 8.91 13.91 1.39
C ASP A 169 7.60 13.35 1.92
N ILE A 170 7.44 13.31 3.24
CA ILE A 170 6.37 12.56 3.92
C ILE A 170 5.53 13.51 4.76
N THR A 171 4.20 13.40 4.62
CA THR A 171 3.23 14.06 5.50
C THR A 171 2.45 13.02 6.28
N ILE A 172 2.42 13.11 7.60
CA ILE A 172 1.59 12.26 8.45
C ILE A 172 0.18 12.82 8.49
N ARG A 173 -0.80 12.07 7.97
CA ARG A 173 -2.22 12.45 7.99
C ARG A 173 -2.91 12.01 9.27
N ASN A 174 -2.56 10.82 9.75
CA ASN A 174 -3.09 10.27 10.99
C ASN A 174 -2.16 9.18 11.55
N TYR A 175 -2.41 8.76 12.79
CA TYR A 175 -1.77 7.61 13.42
C TYR A 175 -2.80 6.82 14.21
N THR A 176 -2.66 5.51 14.23
CA THR A 176 -3.45 4.60 15.06
C THR A 176 -2.62 3.41 15.53
N ASP A 177 -2.90 2.94 16.73
CA ASP A 177 -2.37 1.68 17.28
C ASP A 177 -3.19 0.46 16.82
N SER A 178 -4.39 0.70 16.25
CA SER A 178 -5.31 -0.34 15.80
C SER A 178 -5.94 0.02 14.46
N ILE A 179 -5.39 -0.54 13.38
CA ILE A 179 -5.87 -0.25 12.02
C ILE A 179 -7.34 -0.64 11.84
N TYR A 180 -7.78 -1.74 12.43
CA TYR A 180 -9.17 -2.19 12.28
C TYR A 180 -10.17 -1.28 12.99
N LYS A 181 -9.81 -0.73 14.15
CA LYS A 181 -10.63 0.30 14.81
C LYS A 181 -10.70 1.58 13.99
N TYR A 182 -9.57 1.97 13.37
CA TYR A 182 -9.51 3.10 12.46
C TYR A 182 -10.44 2.91 11.26
N GLU A 183 -10.41 1.74 10.62
CA GLU A 183 -11.31 1.42 9.52
C GLU A 183 -12.79 1.48 9.93
N ILE A 184 -13.14 0.91 11.09
CA ILE A 184 -14.51 0.94 11.61
C ILE A 184 -14.97 2.37 11.90
N ASN A 185 -14.10 3.23 12.42
CA ASN A 185 -14.41 4.64 12.62
C ASN A 185 -14.64 5.36 11.28
N ASN A 186 -13.82 5.09 10.27
CA ASN A 186 -14.01 5.65 8.92
C ASN A 186 -15.33 5.18 8.29
N ILE A 187 -15.73 3.93 8.49
CA ILE A 187 -17.05 3.42 8.07
C ILE A 187 -18.18 4.18 8.79
N ALA A 188 -18.05 4.41 10.10
CA ALA A 188 -19.04 5.17 10.86
C ALA A 188 -19.18 6.62 10.39
N GLU A 189 -18.07 7.30 10.12
CA GLU A 189 -18.08 8.65 9.55
C GLU A 189 -18.66 8.65 8.12
N TYR A 190 -18.40 7.61 7.33
CA TYR A 190 -19.03 7.44 6.03
C TYR A 190 -20.56 7.32 6.13
N PHE A 191 -21.09 6.54 7.08
CA PHE A 191 -22.54 6.43 7.31
C PHE A 191 -23.14 7.77 7.68
N LYS A 192 -22.50 8.50 8.57
CA LYS A 192 -22.94 9.82 9.00
C LYS A 192 -22.96 10.83 7.83
N ALA A 193 -21.93 10.82 6.99
CA ALA A 193 -21.85 11.68 5.82
C ALA A 193 -22.88 11.31 4.73
N ASN A 194 -23.39 10.07 4.72
CA ASN A 194 -24.36 9.55 3.76
C ASN A 194 -25.66 9.11 4.49
N SER A 195 -26.13 9.92 5.42
CA SER A 195 -27.30 9.61 6.25
C SER A 195 -28.63 9.53 5.49
N ASP A 196 -28.72 10.10 4.31
CA ASP A 196 -29.81 9.93 3.34
C ASP A 196 -29.98 8.45 2.92
N ILE A 197 -28.89 7.71 2.79
CA ILE A 197 -28.87 6.28 2.45
C ILE A 197 -28.91 5.40 3.71
N PHE A 198 -28.03 5.68 4.66
CA PHE A 198 -27.80 4.81 5.82
C PHE A 198 -28.66 5.15 7.05
N GLY A 199 -29.35 6.31 7.06
CA GLY A 199 -30.13 6.76 8.20
C GLY A 199 -29.25 6.96 9.43
N ASN A 200 -29.66 6.38 10.56
CA ASN A 200 -28.93 6.44 11.82
C ASN A 200 -27.97 5.25 12.03
N MET A 201 -27.53 4.57 10.97
CA MET A 201 -26.62 3.44 11.09
C MET A 201 -25.28 3.87 11.69
N THR A 202 -24.73 3.07 12.59
CA THR A 202 -23.50 3.32 13.33
C THR A 202 -22.57 2.12 13.27
N ALA A 203 -21.35 2.27 13.77
CA ALA A 203 -20.39 1.17 13.91
C ALA A 203 -20.93 -0.02 14.75
N ARG A 204 -21.95 0.19 15.59
CA ARG A 204 -22.56 -0.85 16.43
C ARG A 204 -23.59 -1.71 15.68
N ASP A 205 -24.06 -1.23 14.53
CA ASP A 205 -25.05 -1.92 13.69
C ASP A 205 -24.39 -2.98 12.79
N SER A 206 -23.13 -3.37 13.12
CA SER A 206 -22.47 -4.50 12.51
C SER A 206 -23.37 -5.73 12.59
N ALA A 207 -23.71 -6.31 11.44
CA ALA A 207 -24.42 -7.58 11.40
C ALA A 207 -23.57 -8.63 12.14
N LYS A 208 -24.10 -9.77 12.53
CA LYS A 208 -23.44 -10.81 13.38
C LYS A 208 -21.94 -11.07 13.13
N VAL A 209 -21.37 -10.52 12.05
CA VAL A 209 -19.94 -10.54 11.70
C VAL A 209 -19.37 -9.15 11.94
N TYR A 210 -18.33 -9.05 12.77
CA TYR A 210 -17.67 -7.78 13.08
C TYR A 210 -17.16 -7.08 11.83
N GLY A 211 -17.43 -5.77 11.72
CA GLY A 211 -16.99 -4.94 10.60
C GLY A 211 -17.73 -5.18 9.28
N PHE A 212 -18.84 -5.91 9.30
CA PHE A 212 -19.73 -6.09 8.16
C PHE A 212 -21.08 -5.40 8.42
N TYR A 213 -21.53 -4.58 7.47
CA TYR A 213 -22.78 -3.82 7.53
C TYR A 213 -23.58 -4.06 6.28
N TYR A 214 -24.90 -4.12 6.41
CA TYR A 214 -25.81 -4.31 5.30
C TYR A 214 -26.97 -3.31 5.36
N LYS A 215 -27.26 -2.66 4.25
CA LYS A 215 -28.40 -1.77 4.07
C LYS A 215 -29.23 -2.22 2.87
N GLN A 216 -30.48 -2.57 3.10
CA GLN A 216 -31.46 -2.79 2.03
C GLN A 216 -31.86 -1.45 1.39
N LEU A 217 -31.80 -1.36 0.07
CA LEU A 217 -32.23 -0.19 -0.71
C LEU A 217 -33.61 -0.41 -1.36
N GLN A 218 -33.84 -1.63 -1.87
CA GLN A 218 -35.09 -2.06 -2.46
C GLN A 218 -35.50 -3.41 -1.88
N ALA A 219 -36.76 -3.51 -1.49
CA ALA A 219 -37.29 -4.76 -0.95
C ALA A 219 -37.31 -5.86 -2.02
N PRO A 220 -37.11 -7.14 -1.62
CA PRO A 220 -37.18 -8.27 -2.53
C PRO A 220 -38.62 -8.51 -3.01
N SER A 221 -38.74 -9.16 -4.17
CA SER A 221 -40.02 -9.64 -4.68
C SER A 221 -40.48 -10.92 -3.97
N ASP A 222 -39.54 -11.68 -3.40
CA ASP A 222 -39.75 -12.90 -2.64
C ASP A 222 -38.75 -12.98 -1.48
N THR A 223 -39.20 -13.32 -0.28
CA THR A 223 -38.39 -13.42 0.92
C THR A 223 -37.74 -14.82 1.09
N THR A 224 -38.04 -15.76 0.20
CA THR A 224 -37.46 -17.11 0.24
C THR A 224 -35.97 -17.08 -0.03
N SER A 225 -35.19 -17.82 0.75
CA SER A 225 -33.76 -18.01 0.55
C SER A 225 -33.49 -18.83 -0.72
N PHE A 226 -32.41 -18.50 -1.45
CA PHE A 226 -32.00 -19.31 -2.58
C PHE A 226 -31.55 -20.70 -2.14
N PRO A 227 -32.02 -21.77 -2.80
CA PRO A 227 -31.52 -23.13 -2.56
C PRO A 227 -30.03 -23.24 -2.91
N LYS A 228 -29.32 -24.16 -2.25
CA LYS A 228 -27.97 -24.52 -2.69
C LYS A 228 -27.96 -25.00 -4.15
N ASP A 229 -26.83 -24.88 -4.79
CA ASP A 229 -26.61 -25.27 -6.20
C ASP A 229 -27.47 -24.47 -7.22
N THR A 230 -28.08 -23.37 -6.78
CA THR A 230 -28.80 -22.42 -7.64
C THR A 230 -27.84 -21.40 -8.25
N SER A 231 -28.17 -20.93 -9.45
CA SER A 231 -27.49 -19.79 -10.06
C SER A 231 -28.39 -18.58 -10.05
N ILE A 232 -27.88 -17.45 -9.60
CA ILE A 232 -28.52 -16.14 -9.68
C ILE A 232 -27.68 -15.17 -10.52
N TYR A 233 -28.28 -14.07 -10.95
CA TYR A 233 -27.58 -13.04 -11.71
C TYR A 233 -27.64 -11.72 -10.97
N ILE A 234 -26.55 -10.96 -11.01
CA ILE A 234 -26.44 -9.69 -10.30
C ILE A 234 -25.82 -8.61 -11.16
N ASN A 235 -26.28 -7.39 -10.96
CA ASN A 235 -25.49 -6.20 -11.21
C ASN A 235 -24.81 -5.74 -9.93
N TYR A 236 -23.59 -5.23 -10.03
CA TYR A 236 -22.92 -4.66 -8.88
C TYR A 236 -22.02 -3.50 -9.23
N THR A 237 -21.72 -2.69 -8.24
CA THR A 237 -20.67 -1.65 -8.27
C THR A 237 -19.88 -1.72 -6.98
N GLY A 238 -18.56 -1.93 -7.10
CA GLY A 238 -17.59 -1.90 -6.00
C GLY A 238 -16.88 -0.56 -5.94
N ARG A 239 -16.80 0.04 -4.73
CA ARG A 239 -16.14 1.34 -4.51
C ARG A 239 -15.44 1.41 -3.15
N LEU A 240 -14.49 2.32 -3.05
CA LEU A 240 -13.87 2.72 -1.78
C LEU A 240 -14.77 3.74 -1.04
N LEU A 241 -14.49 4.01 0.25
CA LEU A 241 -15.23 5.01 1.03
C LEU A 241 -15.12 6.44 0.45
N ASN A 242 -14.05 6.75 -0.31
CA ASN A 242 -13.89 8.04 -0.98
C ASN A 242 -14.65 8.15 -2.30
N GLY A 243 -15.42 7.10 -2.67
CA GLY A 243 -16.24 7.05 -3.89
C GLY A 243 -15.52 6.50 -5.13
N LEU A 244 -14.21 6.21 -5.09
CA LEU A 244 -13.50 5.60 -6.22
C LEU A 244 -14.14 4.26 -6.58
N VAL A 245 -14.74 4.18 -7.76
CA VAL A 245 -15.28 2.94 -8.33
C VAL A 245 -14.12 2.14 -8.90
N PHE A 246 -13.94 0.91 -8.41
CA PHE A 246 -12.87 0.04 -8.87
C PHE A 246 -13.36 -1.13 -9.73
N ASP A 247 -14.66 -1.45 -9.66
CA ASP A 247 -15.26 -2.52 -10.46
C ASP A 247 -16.78 -2.36 -10.56
N THR A 248 -17.35 -2.72 -11.72
CA THR A 248 -18.81 -2.72 -11.94
C THR A 248 -19.21 -3.59 -13.12
N THR A 249 -20.41 -4.15 -13.10
CA THR A 249 -21.04 -4.82 -14.24
C THR A 249 -21.82 -3.87 -15.13
N ILE A 250 -21.97 -2.61 -14.73
CA ILE A 250 -22.86 -1.62 -15.40
C ILE A 250 -22.02 -0.73 -16.30
N GLU A 251 -22.20 -0.83 -17.63
CA GLU A 251 -21.42 -0.10 -18.63
C GLU A 251 -21.44 1.42 -18.42
N LYS A 252 -22.63 1.97 -18.16
CA LYS A 252 -22.77 3.42 -17.90
C LYS A 252 -21.92 3.83 -16.68
N THR A 253 -21.99 3.08 -15.59
CA THR A 253 -21.19 3.34 -14.39
C THR A 253 -19.70 3.27 -14.68
N ALA A 254 -19.27 2.28 -15.48
CA ALA A 254 -17.88 2.16 -15.88
C ALA A 254 -17.39 3.36 -16.69
N LYS A 255 -18.19 3.84 -17.65
CA LYS A 255 -17.89 5.03 -18.45
C LYS A 255 -17.84 6.31 -17.61
N ASP A 256 -18.82 6.51 -16.75
CA ASP A 256 -18.93 7.69 -15.89
C ASP A 256 -17.74 7.81 -14.90
N ASN A 257 -17.14 6.67 -14.52
CA ASN A 257 -16.03 6.62 -13.58
C ASN A 257 -14.65 6.37 -14.24
N GLY A 258 -14.58 6.36 -15.58
CA GLY A 258 -13.33 6.23 -16.33
C GLY A 258 -12.66 4.85 -16.22
N ILE A 259 -13.40 3.81 -15.84
CA ILE A 259 -12.91 2.41 -15.73
C ILE A 259 -13.45 1.51 -16.85
N TRP A 260 -14.10 2.10 -17.87
CA TRP A 260 -14.62 1.34 -19.00
C TRP A 260 -13.49 0.72 -19.85
N SER A 261 -13.69 -0.52 -20.27
CA SER A 261 -12.79 -1.24 -21.16
C SER A 261 -13.55 -1.90 -22.31
N SER A 262 -13.06 -1.74 -23.53
CA SER A 262 -13.63 -2.41 -24.72
C SER A 262 -13.45 -3.93 -24.74
N THR A 263 -12.56 -4.46 -23.88
CA THR A 263 -12.29 -5.90 -23.75
C THR A 263 -13.19 -6.58 -22.72
N ARG A 264 -14.02 -5.82 -22.01
CA ARG A 264 -14.92 -6.33 -20.97
C ARG A 264 -16.36 -6.29 -21.45
N THR A 265 -17.11 -7.36 -21.20
CA THR A 265 -18.56 -7.41 -21.35
C THR A 265 -19.20 -6.86 -20.06
N TYR A 266 -20.12 -5.92 -20.23
CA TYR A 266 -20.89 -5.31 -19.13
C TYR A 266 -22.32 -5.88 -19.17
N GLU A 267 -22.51 -6.91 -18.37
CA GLU A 267 -23.78 -7.64 -18.24
C GLU A 267 -23.91 -8.22 -16.82
N PRO A 268 -25.12 -8.60 -16.39
CA PRO A 268 -25.31 -9.25 -15.11
C PRO A 268 -24.43 -10.50 -14.96
N THR A 269 -23.68 -10.55 -13.87
CA THR A 269 -22.74 -11.63 -13.61
C THR A 269 -23.44 -12.79 -12.91
N LYS A 270 -23.15 -14.01 -13.39
CA LYS A 270 -23.64 -15.25 -12.78
C LYS A 270 -22.96 -15.49 -11.42
N ILE A 271 -23.74 -15.76 -10.39
CA ILE A 271 -23.32 -16.21 -9.07
C ILE A 271 -23.80 -17.64 -8.87
N ASN A 272 -22.89 -18.55 -8.52
CA ASN A 272 -23.22 -19.90 -8.14
C ASN A 272 -23.42 -19.92 -6.61
N TRP A 273 -24.64 -20.27 -6.19
CA TRP A 273 -25.07 -20.25 -4.80
C TRP A 273 -24.67 -21.55 -4.10
N GLY A 274 -23.94 -21.43 -2.98
CA GLY A 274 -23.51 -22.57 -2.19
C GLY A 274 -24.42 -22.87 -0.99
N GLU A 275 -24.01 -23.80 -0.16
CA GLU A 275 -24.67 -24.14 1.10
C GLU A 275 -24.40 -23.13 2.23
N SER A 276 -23.37 -22.30 2.07
CA SER A 276 -23.01 -21.21 2.95
C SER A 276 -22.40 -20.05 2.13
N TYR A 277 -22.25 -18.88 2.73
CA TYR A 277 -21.67 -17.73 2.02
C TYR A 277 -20.22 -17.98 1.58
N GLU A 278 -19.45 -18.77 2.30
CA GLU A 278 -18.07 -19.13 1.96
C GLU A 278 -17.97 -19.98 0.68
N LYS A 279 -19.09 -20.58 0.28
CA LYS A 279 -19.19 -21.42 -0.92
C LYS A 279 -19.75 -20.71 -2.14
N ILE A 280 -20.04 -19.41 -2.02
CA ILE A 280 -20.47 -18.58 -3.15
C ILE A 280 -19.27 -18.36 -4.08
N THR A 281 -19.47 -18.63 -5.39
CA THR A 281 -18.48 -18.36 -6.45
C THR A 281 -19.07 -17.49 -7.54
N MET A 282 -18.21 -16.80 -8.31
CA MET A 282 -18.62 -15.88 -9.37
C MET A 282 -18.20 -16.39 -10.75
N GLY A 283 -19.13 -16.38 -11.69
CA GLY A 283 -18.89 -16.78 -13.07
C GLY A 283 -18.51 -18.26 -13.21
N SER A 284 -17.46 -18.54 -13.96
CA SER A 284 -16.89 -19.90 -14.13
C SER A 284 -15.78 -20.22 -13.11
N SER A 285 -15.47 -19.28 -12.19
CA SER A 285 -14.45 -19.50 -11.18
C SER A 285 -14.87 -20.57 -10.18
N SER A 286 -13.93 -21.42 -9.79
CA SER A 286 -14.08 -22.34 -8.66
C SER A 286 -13.64 -21.72 -7.34
N SER A 287 -13.02 -20.52 -7.38
CA SER A 287 -12.57 -19.79 -6.20
C SER A 287 -13.73 -19.03 -5.56
N SER A 288 -13.78 -19.00 -4.23
CA SER A 288 -14.73 -18.17 -3.48
C SER A 288 -14.49 -16.69 -3.75
N THR A 289 -15.55 -15.90 -3.63
CA THR A 289 -15.47 -14.43 -3.63
C THR A 289 -14.90 -13.92 -2.30
N ILE A 290 -14.54 -12.62 -2.22
CA ILE A 290 -14.16 -12.02 -0.94
C ILE A 290 -15.34 -12.10 0.04
N SER A 291 -15.02 -12.34 1.32
CA SER A 291 -16.03 -12.66 2.35
C SER A 291 -17.11 -11.60 2.50
N GLY A 292 -16.75 -10.32 2.46
CA GLY A 292 -17.71 -9.21 2.59
C GLY A 292 -18.72 -9.15 1.44
N PHE A 293 -18.28 -9.44 0.21
CA PHE A 293 -19.16 -9.54 -0.96
C PHE A 293 -20.13 -10.73 -0.82
N ALA A 294 -19.60 -11.90 -0.46
CA ALA A 294 -20.41 -13.09 -0.24
C ALA A 294 -21.43 -12.92 0.88
N LEU A 295 -21.02 -12.28 2.00
CA LEU A 295 -21.94 -11.92 3.11
C LEU A 295 -23.03 -10.97 2.66
N THR A 296 -22.72 -10.01 1.79
CA THR A 296 -23.73 -9.09 1.22
C THR A 296 -24.77 -9.87 0.44
N LEU A 297 -24.36 -10.72 -0.48
CA LEU A 297 -25.26 -11.61 -1.24
C LEU A 297 -26.08 -12.50 -0.34
N TRP A 298 -25.48 -13.08 0.72
CA TRP A 298 -26.16 -13.98 1.65
C TRP A 298 -27.32 -13.34 2.40
N LYS A 299 -27.29 -12.00 2.55
CA LYS A 299 -28.39 -11.21 3.14
C LYS A 299 -29.55 -11.01 2.17
N MET A 300 -29.29 -11.07 0.87
CA MET A 300 -30.22 -10.65 -0.18
C MET A 300 -31.16 -11.77 -0.63
N ARG A 301 -32.27 -11.35 -1.25
CA ARG A 301 -33.31 -12.21 -1.82
C ARG A 301 -33.60 -11.79 -3.26
N ALA A 302 -34.50 -12.51 -3.93
CA ALA A 302 -34.83 -12.28 -5.34
C ALA A 302 -35.28 -10.81 -5.60
N HIS A 303 -34.66 -10.17 -6.61
CA HIS A 303 -34.92 -8.78 -7.03
C HIS A 303 -34.64 -7.72 -5.94
N GLU A 304 -33.90 -8.08 -4.93
CA GLU A 304 -33.48 -7.15 -3.89
C GLU A 304 -32.29 -6.31 -4.38
N LYS A 305 -32.28 -5.03 -3.98
CA LYS A 305 -31.13 -4.15 -4.10
C LYS A 305 -30.61 -3.80 -2.71
N GLY A 306 -29.31 -3.92 -2.50
CA GLY A 306 -28.69 -3.66 -1.20
C GLY A 306 -27.25 -3.20 -1.29
N ILE A 307 -26.76 -2.65 -0.19
CA ILE A 307 -25.37 -2.24 -0.02
C ILE A 307 -24.73 -3.01 1.13
N GLY A 308 -23.62 -3.69 0.83
CA GLY A 308 -22.67 -4.19 1.82
C GLY A 308 -21.53 -3.21 2.02
N VAL A 309 -21.20 -2.89 3.27
CA VAL A 309 -20.02 -2.12 3.65
C VAL A 309 -19.24 -2.95 4.63
N PHE A 310 -17.93 -3.09 4.42
CA PHE A 310 -17.14 -3.95 5.28
C PHE A 310 -15.68 -3.52 5.35
N TYR A 311 -15.04 -3.83 6.48
CA TYR A 311 -13.63 -3.52 6.72
C TYR A 311 -12.69 -4.47 5.95
N SER A 312 -11.43 -4.10 5.83
CA SER A 312 -10.47 -4.76 4.94
C SER A 312 -10.28 -6.27 5.16
N PRO A 313 -10.35 -6.84 6.39
CA PRO A 313 -10.26 -8.29 6.59
C PRO A 313 -11.32 -9.12 5.88
N LEU A 314 -12.47 -8.52 5.57
CA LEU A 314 -13.52 -9.16 4.77
C LEU A 314 -13.38 -8.87 3.26
N GLY A 315 -12.37 -8.08 2.88
CA GLY A 315 -12.02 -7.73 1.51
C GLY A 315 -10.62 -8.20 1.13
N TYR A 316 -9.72 -7.25 0.86
CA TYR A 316 -8.35 -7.52 0.41
C TYR A 316 -7.27 -7.35 1.49
N GLY A 317 -7.66 -7.04 2.72
CA GLY A 317 -6.76 -6.98 3.88
C GLY A 317 -5.58 -6.03 3.74
N TYR A 318 -4.44 -6.46 4.25
CA TYR A 318 -3.19 -5.71 4.22
C TYR A 318 -2.53 -5.66 2.83
N ASN A 319 -2.92 -6.55 1.92
CA ASN A 319 -2.36 -6.57 0.56
C ASN A 319 -2.99 -5.51 -0.35
N GLY A 320 -4.26 -5.16 -0.12
CA GLY A 320 -5.03 -4.43 -1.11
C GLY A 320 -5.22 -5.22 -2.42
N SER A 321 -5.53 -4.53 -3.52
CA SER A 321 -5.65 -5.15 -4.85
C SER A 321 -5.31 -4.17 -5.97
N GLY A 322 -4.27 -4.47 -6.72
CA GLY A 322 -3.81 -3.64 -7.83
C GLY A 322 -3.49 -2.21 -7.43
N ALA A 323 -3.66 -1.27 -8.36
CA ALA A 323 -3.46 0.16 -8.13
C ALA A 323 -4.70 0.84 -7.53
N SER A 324 -5.88 0.21 -7.60
CA SER A 324 -7.17 0.82 -7.24
C SER A 324 -7.59 0.61 -5.78
N ILE A 325 -7.12 -0.44 -5.13
CA ILE A 325 -7.50 -0.77 -3.75
C ILE A 325 -6.25 -0.85 -2.88
N PRO A 326 -5.90 0.21 -2.14
CA PRO A 326 -4.75 0.20 -1.25
C PRO A 326 -4.95 -0.75 -0.05
N SER A 327 -3.85 -1.05 0.64
CA SER A 327 -3.85 -1.82 1.89
C SER A 327 -4.84 -1.25 2.90
N TYR A 328 -5.51 -2.13 3.67
CA TYR A 328 -6.41 -1.74 4.75
C TYR A 328 -7.57 -0.84 4.32
N SER A 329 -8.13 -1.12 3.14
CA SER A 329 -9.26 -0.36 2.59
C SER A 329 -10.60 -1.03 2.91
N PRO A 330 -11.50 -0.36 3.63
CA PRO A 330 -12.90 -0.74 3.67
C PRO A 330 -13.53 -0.66 2.28
N LEU A 331 -14.43 -1.56 1.97
CA LEU A 331 -15.08 -1.67 0.68
C LEU A 331 -16.59 -1.49 0.79
N ILE A 332 -17.17 -0.97 -0.28
CA ILE A 332 -18.62 -0.84 -0.48
C ILE A 332 -18.99 -1.61 -1.73
N PHE A 333 -20.00 -2.47 -1.63
CA PHE A 333 -20.62 -3.09 -2.79
C PHE A 333 -22.12 -2.81 -2.80
N GLU A 334 -22.56 -2.09 -3.82
CA GLU A 334 -23.96 -1.99 -4.16
C GLU A 334 -24.29 -3.11 -5.12
N ILE A 335 -25.27 -3.95 -4.77
CA ILE A 335 -25.65 -5.15 -5.52
C ILE A 335 -27.16 -5.13 -5.77
N GLU A 336 -27.55 -5.53 -6.97
CA GLU A 336 -28.92 -5.77 -7.37
C GLU A 336 -29.05 -7.19 -7.94
N ILE A 337 -29.96 -7.99 -7.40
CA ILE A 337 -30.27 -9.32 -7.94
C ILE A 337 -31.28 -9.15 -9.05
N VAL A 338 -30.95 -9.64 -10.24
CA VAL A 338 -31.72 -9.45 -11.47
C VAL A 338 -32.04 -10.80 -12.11
N ASP A 339 -32.96 -10.81 -13.08
CA ASP A 339 -33.24 -11.97 -13.89
C ASP A 339 -32.02 -12.34 -14.75
N LYS A 340 -32.00 -13.59 -15.21
CA LYS A 340 -31.02 -14.04 -16.18
C LYS A 340 -31.09 -13.19 -17.45
N PRO A 341 -29.96 -12.62 -17.95
CA PRO A 341 -29.93 -11.87 -19.21
C PRO A 341 -30.24 -12.71 -20.43
#